data_ef74f0075098d7aa9a08a29033cbd726
#
_entry.id   ef74f0075098d7aa9a08a29033cbd726
#
_cell.length_a   1.000
_cell.length_b   1.000
_cell.length_c   1.000
_cell.angle_alpha   90.00
_cell.angle_beta   90.00
_cell.angle_gamma   90.00
#
_symmetry.space_group_name_H-M   'P 1'
#
loop_
_entity.id
_entity.type
_entity.pdbx_description
1 polymer ?
#
loop_
_entity_poly.entity_id
_entity_poly.type
_entity_poly.pdbx_seq_one_letter_code
_entity_poly.pdbx_strand_id
1 'polypeptide(L)'
;MVVVLGIAVSAFAADAPVKKGKLRHVVAFKFKETATPEQIKAIEKAFGELKSKIPVVVSIEWGTNVSPEHRDKGFTHCFIVTFKNEKDRDTYLVHPEHKKFVDMALPSIGDVFVLDFLADN
;
A
#
# COMPACT_ATOMS: atom_id res chain seq x y z
N MET A 1 47.00 -12.63 -8.32
CA MET A 1 46.04 -13.61 -8.34
C MET A 1 44.86 -13.39 -7.37
N VAL A 2 45.16 -13.14 -6.20
CA VAL A 2 44.18 -12.92 -5.17
C VAL A 2 43.26 -11.76 -5.50
N VAL A 3 43.81 -10.77 -6.09
CA VAL A 3 43.03 -9.59 -6.47
C VAL A 3 41.88 -9.90 -7.37
N VAL A 4 42.06 -10.86 -8.22
CA VAL A 4 41.05 -11.28 -9.15
C VAL A 4 39.83 -11.76 -8.42
N LEU A 5 40.06 -12.39 -7.31
CA LEU A 5 38.98 -12.86 -6.50
C LEU A 5 38.11 -11.75 -6.01
N GLY A 6 38.73 -10.71 -5.54
CA GLY A 6 37.99 -9.57 -5.03
C GLY A 6 37.09 -8.95 -6.07
N ILE A 7 37.59 -8.88 -7.28
CA ILE A 7 36.83 -8.31 -8.37
C ILE A 7 35.63 -9.18 -8.68
N ALA A 8 35.82 -10.48 -8.66
CA ALA A 8 34.74 -11.38 -8.93
C ALA A 8 33.62 -11.22 -7.90
N VAL A 9 34.02 -11.01 -6.67
CA VAL A 9 33.02 -10.81 -5.60
C VAL A 9 32.20 -9.57 -5.85
N SER A 10 32.83 -8.51 -6.27
CA SER A 10 32.11 -7.28 -6.56
C SER A 10 31.11 -7.46 -7.68
N ALA A 11 31.52 -8.11 -8.73
CA ALA A 11 30.62 -8.37 -9.85
C ALA A 11 29.45 -9.22 -9.40
N PHE A 12 29.71 -10.16 -8.55
CA PHE A 12 28.69 -11.01 -8.05
C PHE A 12 27.65 -10.26 -7.23
N ALA A 13 28.11 -9.35 -6.38
CA ALA A 13 27.21 -8.54 -5.60
C ALA A 13 26.33 -7.66 -6.50
N ALA A 14 26.90 -7.14 -7.59
CA ALA A 14 26.14 -6.33 -8.53
C ALA A 14 25.05 -7.12 -9.21
N ASP A 15 25.24 -8.44 -9.30
CA ASP A 15 24.27 -9.32 -9.94
C ASP A 15 23.28 -9.91 -8.95
N ALA A 16 23.28 -9.42 -7.73
CA ALA A 16 22.33 -9.90 -6.74
C ALA A 16 20.90 -9.75 -7.27
N PRO A 17 20.03 -10.73 -7.01
CA PRO A 17 18.68 -10.68 -7.52
C PRO A 17 17.95 -9.43 -7.05
N VAL A 18 17.28 -8.79 -7.97
CA VAL A 18 16.39 -7.68 -7.66
C VAL A 18 15.00 -8.26 -7.48
N LYS A 19 14.29 -7.80 -6.48
CA LYS A 19 12.92 -8.23 -6.29
C LYS A 19 12.11 -7.80 -7.50
N LYS A 20 11.43 -8.76 -8.12
CA LYS A 20 10.64 -8.52 -9.32
C LYS A 20 9.17 -8.70 -9.11
N GLY A 21 8.77 -9.02 -7.89
CA GLY A 21 7.37 -9.16 -7.58
C GLY A 21 6.64 -7.82 -7.66
N LYS A 22 5.34 -7.90 -7.71
CA LYS A 22 4.52 -6.71 -7.71
C LYS A 22 4.66 -5.97 -6.40
N LEU A 23 4.44 -4.67 -6.45
CA LEU A 23 4.46 -3.84 -5.26
C LEU A 23 3.11 -3.91 -4.55
N ARG A 24 3.15 -4.16 -3.25
CA ARG A 24 1.98 -4.10 -2.38
C ARG A 24 2.06 -2.84 -1.55
N HIS A 25 1.04 -2.02 -1.65
CA HIS A 25 0.89 -0.79 -0.89
C HIS A 25 -0.18 -1.07 0.16
N VAL A 26 0.23 -1.22 1.41
CA VAL A 26 -0.64 -1.60 2.51
C VAL A 26 -1.04 -0.35 3.28
N VAL A 27 -2.33 -0.12 3.40
CA VAL A 27 -2.86 1.06 4.08
C VAL A 27 -3.86 0.60 5.13
N ALA A 28 -3.62 0.96 6.38
CA ALA A 28 -4.57 0.66 7.45
C ALA A 28 -5.13 1.96 8.01
N PHE A 29 -6.41 1.95 8.34
CA PHE A 29 -7.10 3.11 8.90
C PHE A 29 -7.58 2.85 10.31
N LYS A 30 -7.36 3.85 11.15
CA LYS A 30 -8.00 4.01 12.43
C LYS A 30 -8.94 5.19 12.30
N PHE A 31 -10.24 4.94 12.39
CA PHE A 31 -11.22 6.00 12.25
C PHE A 31 -11.38 6.79 13.53
N LYS A 32 -11.78 8.05 13.42
CA LYS A 32 -12.12 8.85 14.58
C LYS A 32 -13.38 8.28 15.22
N GLU A 33 -13.52 8.46 16.53
CA GLU A 33 -14.73 8.03 17.22
C GLU A 33 -15.98 8.74 16.69
N THR A 34 -15.80 9.94 16.16
CA THR A 34 -16.91 10.71 15.58
C THR A 34 -17.30 10.26 14.19
N ALA A 35 -16.53 9.36 13.57
CA ALA A 35 -16.87 8.87 12.23
C ALA A 35 -18.13 8.01 12.32
N THR A 36 -19.11 8.32 11.48
CA THR A 36 -20.36 7.57 11.45
C THR A 36 -20.23 6.33 10.57
N PRO A 37 -21.07 5.30 10.79
CA PRO A 37 -21.09 4.13 9.90
C PRO A 37 -21.25 4.50 8.43
N GLU A 38 -22.06 5.52 8.14
CA GLU A 38 -22.28 5.96 6.76
C GLU A 38 -21.01 6.56 6.15
N GLN A 39 -20.28 7.35 6.93
CA GLN A 39 -19.02 7.92 6.47
C GLN A 39 -17.99 6.82 6.21
N ILE A 40 -17.92 5.84 7.09
CA ILE A 40 -16.99 4.72 6.92
C ILE A 40 -17.32 3.92 5.66
N LYS A 41 -18.60 3.61 5.45
CA LYS A 41 -19.02 2.90 4.24
C LYS A 41 -18.71 3.69 2.97
N ALA A 42 -18.91 4.99 3.01
CA ALA A 42 -18.57 5.83 1.86
C ALA A 42 -17.07 5.77 1.54
N ILE A 43 -16.23 5.73 2.57
CA ILE A 43 -14.79 5.62 2.39
C ILE A 43 -14.39 4.25 1.84
N GLU A 44 -14.99 3.17 2.37
CA GLU A 44 -14.77 1.83 1.85
C GLU A 44 -15.05 1.76 0.36
N LYS A 45 -16.21 2.28 -0.03
CA LYS A 45 -16.64 2.28 -1.43
C LYS A 45 -15.71 3.12 -2.29
N ALA A 46 -15.41 4.33 -1.85
CA ALA A 46 -14.57 5.25 -2.62
C ALA A 46 -13.17 4.70 -2.81
N PHE A 47 -12.61 4.05 -1.80
CA PHE A 47 -11.27 3.44 -1.92
C PHE A 47 -11.31 2.35 -2.99
N GLY A 48 -12.28 1.46 -2.92
CA GLY A 48 -12.39 0.37 -3.90
C GLY A 48 -12.59 0.88 -5.32
N GLU A 49 -13.26 2.00 -5.49
CA GLU A 49 -13.48 2.58 -6.81
C GLU A 49 -12.23 3.15 -7.46
N LEU A 50 -11.17 3.38 -6.68
CA LEU A 50 -9.92 3.87 -7.24
C LEU A 50 -9.33 2.93 -8.27
N LYS A 51 -9.62 1.63 -8.18
CA LYS A 51 -9.16 0.67 -9.17
C LYS A 51 -9.63 1.02 -10.56
N SER A 52 -10.89 1.41 -10.70
CA SER A 52 -11.44 1.74 -12.01
C SER A 52 -11.08 3.15 -12.46
N LYS A 53 -10.68 4.01 -11.54
CA LYS A 53 -10.38 5.42 -11.83
C LYS A 53 -8.91 5.68 -12.11
N ILE A 54 -8.02 4.82 -11.64
CA ILE A 54 -6.57 4.99 -11.79
C ILE A 54 -6.00 3.77 -12.49
N PRO A 55 -5.65 3.90 -13.78
CA PRO A 55 -5.28 2.74 -14.60
C PRO A 55 -4.10 1.91 -14.10
N VAL A 56 -3.15 2.52 -13.37
CA VAL A 56 -1.98 1.78 -12.89
C VAL A 56 -2.27 0.85 -11.73
N VAL A 57 -3.46 0.92 -11.16
CA VAL A 57 -3.85 0.02 -10.06
C VAL A 57 -4.17 -1.35 -10.63
N VAL A 58 -3.42 -2.36 -10.21
CA VAL A 58 -3.65 -3.74 -10.63
C VAL A 58 -4.82 -4.35 -9.89
N SER A 59 -4.86 -4.17 -8.58
CA SER A 59 -5.96 -4.68 -7.76
C SER A 59 -6.01 -3.94 -6.43
N ILE A 60 -7.18 -3.99 -5.81
CA ILE A 60 -7.38 -3.51 -4.45
C ILE A 60 -8.13 -4.60 -3.70
N GLU A 61 -7.54 -5.03 -2.58
CA GLU A 61 -8.18 -5.96 -1.65
C GLU A 61 -8.29 -5.25 -0.32
N TRP A 62 -9.36 -5.50 0.42
CA TRP A 62 -9.48 -4.89 1.73
C TRP A 62 -10.40 -5.70 2.64
N GLY A 63 -10.28 -5.43 3.92
CA GLY A 63 -11.14 -6.04 4.91
C GLY A 63 -11.00 -5.36 6.25
N THR A 64 -11.78 -5.83 7.21
CA THR A 64 -11.72 -5.34 8.58
C THR A 64 -10.98 -6.34 9.46
N ASN A 65 -10.41 -5.84 10.56
CA ASN A 65 -9.62 -6.67 11.45
C ASN A 65 -10.45 -7.80 12.08
N VAL A 66 -9.90 -9.00 12.01
CA VAL A 66 -10.51 -10.18 12.63
C VAL A 66 -9.49 -10.93 13.50
N SER A 67 -8.35 -10.32 13.80
CA SER A 67 -7.32 -10.96 14.62
C SER A 67 -7.76 -11.00 16.07
N PRO A 68 -7.63 -12.16 16.74
CA PRO A 68 -7.96 -12.27 18.16
C PRO A 68 -6.82 -11.81 19.07
N GLU A 69 -5.69 -11.37 18.52
CA GLU A 69 -4.52 -11.05 19.33
C GLU A 69 -4.58 -9.70 20.05
N HIS A 70 -5.51 -8.84 19.67
CA HIS A 70 -5.67 -7.49 20.25
C HIS A 70 -4.41 -6.64 20.09
N ARG A 71 -3.81 -6.69 18.91
CA ARG A 71 -2.61 -5.92 18.59
C ARG A 71 -2.83 -4.94 17.44
N ASP A 72 -4.08 -4.64 17.15
CA ASP A 72 -4.45 -3.78 16.03
C ASP A 72 -4.21 -2.29 16.28
N LYS A 73 -3.95 -1.89 17.53
CA LYS A 73 -3.70 -0.48 17.88
C LYS A 73 -4.84 0.45 17.50
N GLY A 74 -6.05 -0.11 17.35
CA GLY A 74 -7.23 0.67 16.96
C GLY A 74 -7.43 0.79 15.46
N PHE A 75 -6.54 0.19 14.66
CA PHE A 75 -6.72 0.14 13.21
C PHE A 75 -7.72 -0.96 12.88
N THR A 76 -8.78 -0.62 12.19
CA THR A 76 -9.87 -1.55 11.92
C THR A 76 -9.95 -1.99 10.47
N HIS A 77 -9.40 -1.20 9.55
CA HIS A 77 -9.47 -1.45 8.11
C HIS A 77 -8.09 -1.58 7.54
N CYS A 78 -7.92 -2.54 6.65
CA CYS A 78 -6.67 -2.72 5.93
C CYS A 78 -6.96 -2.87 4.44
N PHE A 79 -6.29 -2.07 3.63
CA PHE A 79 -6.40 -2.09 2.18
C PHE A 79 -5.05 -2.45 1.59
N ILE A 80 -5.02 -3.32 0.59
CA ILE A 80 -3.80 -3.64 -0.14
C ILE A 80 -4.02 -3.26 -1.59
N VAL A 81 -3.27 -2.26 -2.03
CA VAL A 81 -3.28 -1.81 -3.42
C VAL A 81 -2.06 -2.39 -4.11
N THR A 82 -2.28 -3.09 -5.20
CA THR A 82 -1.19 -3.75 -5.93
C THR A 82 -0.85 -2.96 -7.19
N PHE A 83 0.45 -2.76 -7.42
CA PHE A 83 0.99 -2.11 -8.61
C PHE A 83 2.04 -3.01 -9.24
N LYS A 84 2.32 -2.81 -10.53
CA LYS A 84 3.37 -3.56 -11.19
C LYS A 84 4.74 -3.24 -10.64
N ASN A 85 4.97 -1.99 -10.26
CA ASN A 85 6.27 -1.51 -9.81
C ASN A 85 6.12 -0.22 -9.01
N GLU A 86 7.25 0.28 -8.54
CA GLU A 86 7.28 1.50 -7.72
C GLU A 86 6.87 2.74 -8.51
N LYS A 87 7.21 2.79 -9.79
CA LYS A 87 6.85 3.93 -10.61
C LYS A 87 5.34 4.09 -10.72
N ASP A 88 4.62 2.99 -10.87
CA ASP A 88 3.17 3.02 -10.97
C ASP A 88 2.55 3.44 -9.63
N ARG A 89 3.12 3.00 -8.52
CA ARG A 89 2.69 3.47 -7.20
C ARG A 89 2.85 4.99 -7.10
N ASP A 90 3.98 5.52 -7.55
CA ASP A 90 4.22 6.95 -7.49
C ASP A 90 3.22 7.72 -8.35
N THR A 91 2.87 7.19 -9.52
CA THR A 91 1.83 7.77 -10.36
C THR A 91 0.49 7.83 -9.63
N TYR A 92 0.16 6.76 -8.92
CA TYR A 92 -1.07 6.68 -8.12
C TYR A 92 -1.10 7.74 -7.02
N LEU A 93 0.01 7.90 -6.29
CA LEU A 93 0.04 8.81 -5.15
C LEU A 93 -0.25 10.27 -5.54
N VAL A 94 0.14 10.68 -6.73
CA VAL A 94 -0.08 12.05 -7.20
C VAL A 94 -1.29 12.19 -8.13
N HIS A 95 -2.00 11.11 -8.37
CA HIS A 95 -3.13 11.13 -9.28
C HIS A 95 -4.29 11.95 -8.70
N PRO A 96 -4.98 12.77 -9.52
CA PRO A 96 -6.08 13.59 -9.02
C PRO A 96 -7.18 12.80 -8.32
N GLU A 97 -7.48 11.60 -8.80
CA GLU A 97 -8.51 10.77 -8.16
C GLU A 97 -8.08 10.28 -6.78
N HIS A 98 -6.78 10.00 -6.59
CA HIS A 98 -6.26 9.66 -5.27
C HIS A 98 -6.36 10.86 -4.33
N LYS A 99 -6.03 12.04 -4.81
CA LYS A 99 -6.12 13.26 -4.00
C LYS A 99 -7.55 13.55 -3.58
N LYS A 100 -8.51 13.37 -4.49
CA LYS A 100 -9.92 13.53 -4.15
C LYS A 100 -10.34 12.56 -3.06
N PHE A 101 -9.89 11.31 -3.17
CA PHE A 101 -10.21 10.32 -2.14
C PHE A 101 -9.63 10.75 -0.79
N VAL A 102 -8.36 11.15 -0.76
CA VAL A 102 -7.70 11.58 0.48
C VAL A 102 -8.45 12.73 1.12
N ASP A 103 -8.82 13.75 0.33
CA ASP A 103 -9.56 14.90 0.84
C ASP A 103 -10.90 14.51 1.43
N MET A 104 -11.57 13.54 0.82
CA MET A 104 -12.86 13.06 1.29
C MET A 104 -12.73 12.25 2.57
N ALA A 105 -11.68 11.45 2.69
CA ALA A 105 -11.52 10.49 3.79
C ALA A 105 -10.89 11.11 5.04
N LEU A 106 -9.96 12.04 4.89
CA LEU A 106 -9.19 12.59 6.00
C LEU A 106 -10.02 13.08 7.19
N PRO A 107 -11.15 13.77 6.99
CA PRO A 107 -11.92 14.24 8.14
C PRO A 107 -12.41 13.15 9.08
N SER A 108 -12.54 11.92 8.59
CA SER A 108 -13.03 10.79 9.40
C SER A 108 -11.91 9.90 9.93
N ILE A 109 -10.66 10.15 9.54
CA ILE A 109 -9.54 9.27 9.89
C ILE A 109 -8.76 9.83 11.05
N GLY A 110 -8.57 8.99 12.07
CA GLY A 110 -7.78 9.33 13.25
C GLY A 110 -6.30 9.07 13.06
N ASP A 111 -5.96 7.99 12.36
CA ASP A 111 -4.56 7.64 12.08
C ASP A 111 -4.48 6.75 10.85
N VAL A 112 -3.36 6.82 10.15
CA VAL A 112 -3.09 6.03 8.95
C VAL A 112 -1.75 5.33 9.11
N PHE A 113 -1.73 4.06 8.74
CA PHE A 113 -0.48 3.29 8.68
C PHE A 113 -0.26 2.89 7.23
N VAL A 114 0.94 3.14 6.70
CA VAL A 114 1.28 2.77 5.32
C VAL A 114 2.59 2.00 5.33
N LEU A 115 2.59 0.87 4.65
CA LEU A 115 3.79 0.05 4.49
C LEU A 115 3.78 -0.55 3.10
N ASP A 116 4.87 -0.38 2.36
CA ASP A 116 4.98 -0.93 1.01
C ASP A 116 6.06 -2.01 0.97
N PHE A 117 5.84 -3.03 0.14
CA PHE A 117 6.87 -4.02 -0.10
C PHE A 117 6.76 -4.57 -1.51
N LEU A 118 7.89 -5.06 -2.03
CA LEU A 118 7.91 -5.80 -3.28
C LEU A 118 7.76 -7.28 -2.92
N ALA A 119 6.75 -7.91 -3.48
CA ALA A 119 6.50 -9.31 -3.19
C ALA A 119 7.65 -10.17 -3.68
N ASP A 120 7.98 -11.19 -2.89
CA ASP A 120 9.20 -11.96 -3.10
C ASP A 120 9.04 -13.15 -4.03
N ASN A 121 7.87 -13.44 -4.50
CA ASN A 121 7.65 -14.64 -5.30
C ASN A 121 7.20 -14.35 -6.71
#